data_38481ede839610c5659f58bcb1977567
#
_entry.id   38481ede839610c5659f58bcb1977567
#
_cell.length_a   1.000
_cell.length_b   1.000
_cell.length_c   1.000
_cell.angle_alpha   90.00
_cell.angle_beta   90.00
_cell.angle_gamma   90.00
#
_symmetry.space_group_name_H-M   'P 1'
#
loop_
_entity.id
_entity.type
_entity.pdbx_description
1 polymer ?
#
loop_
_entity_poly.entity_id
_entity_poly.type
_entity_poly.pdbx_seq_one_letter_code
_entity_poly.pdbx_strand_id
1 'polypeptide(L)'
;MFTSFHEPATDGLRLLYSYDGYNWTDLGREFVKPEVGSKVMRDPSIAKGPDGEYHLVWTSGWNKDKGFGYAHSKDLVHWSAPQFIPVMENEQNVVNVWAPEVFYDDVDKQFIIVWASTIPFRFPKGEEDEDNNHRLYYTVTKDFKTFSPSR
;
A
#
# COMPACT_ATOMS: atom_id res chain seq x y z
N MET A 1 13.15 2.30 11.54
CA MET A 1 11.82 1.63 11.67
C MET A 1 11.60 0.80 10.42
N PHE A 2 10.96 -0.33 10.56
CA PHE A 2 10.60 -1.24 9.49
C PHE A 2 9.14 -1.68 9.67
N THR A 3 8.38 -1.67 8.59
CA THR A 3 7.00 -2.17 8.55
C THR A 3 6.98 -3.66 8.27
N SER A 4 6.09 -4.40 8.89
CA SER A 4 5.97 -5.85 8.72
C SER A 4 4.52 -6.31 8.91
N PHE A 5 4.28 -7.55 8.57
CA PHE A 5 3.04 -8.27 8.82
C PHE A 5 3.36 -9.75 9.07
N HIS A 6 2.42 -10.49 9.62
CA HIS A 6 2.54 -11.94 9.77
C HIS A 6 1.48 -12.65 8.92
N GLU A 7 1.86 -13.74 8.27
CA GLU A 7 0.88 -14.59 7.58
C GLU A 7 -0.06 -15.26 8.58
N PRO A 8 -1.35 -15.37 8.27
CA PRO A 8 -2.01 -15.14 6.95
C PRO A 8 -2.42 -13.69 6.67
N ALA A 9 -1.71 -12.70 7.24
CA ALA A 9 -1.86 -11.26 6.99
C ALA A 9 -3.20 -10.67 7.46
N THR A 10 -3.81 -11.24 8.48
CA THR A 10 -5.11 -10.83 9.04
C THR A 10 -5.01 -10.10 10.37
N ASP A 11 -3.84 -10.08 11.00
CA ASP A 11 -3.60 -9.43 12.28
C ASP A 11 -3.26 -7.93 12.15
N GLY A 12 -2.56 -7.50 11.09
CA GLY A 12 -2.35 -6.10 10.78
C GLY A 12 -0.90 -5.61 10.80
N LEU A 13 -0.72 -4.28 10.87
CA LEU A 13 0.57 -3.64 10.84
C LEU A 13 1.40 -4.00 12.07
N ARG A 14 2.62 -4.45 11.82
CA ARG A 14 3.68 -4.58 12.83
C ARG A 14 4.82 -3.63 12.53
N LEU A 15 5.45 -3.16 13.58
CA LEU A 15 6.59 -2.25 13.49
C LEU A 15 7.79 -2.86 14.22
N LEU A 16 8.93 -2.82 13.55
CA LEU A 16 10.21 -3.20 14.12
C LEU A 16 11.11 -1.97 14.17
N TYR A 17 12.02 -1.94 15.13
CA TYR A 17 13.04 -0.91 15.20
C TYR A 17 14.45 -1.52 15.30
N SER A 18 15.41 -0.75 14.83
CA SER A 18 16.84 -1.06 14.95
C SER A 18 17.62 0.23 15.18
N TYR A 19 18.74 0.11 15.90
CA TYR A 19 19.72 1.18 16.08
C TYR A 19 20.92 1.06 15.14
N ASP A 20 21.14 -0.12 14.55
CA ASP A 20 22.31 -0.43 13.73
C ASP A 20 21.96 -0.92 12.31
N GLY A 21 20.66 -1.14 12.03
CA GLY A 21 20.19 -1.65 10.75
C GLY A 21 20.35 -3.17 10.56
N TYR A 22 20.98 -3.86 11.51
CA TYR A 22 21.22 -5.31 11.43
C TYR A 22 20.40 -6.09 12.46
N ASN A 23 20.27 -5.56 13.66
CA ASN A 23 19.51 -6.19 14.75
C ASN A 23 18.15 -5.49 14.87
N TRP A 24 17.06 -6.22 14.62
CA TRP A 24 15.70 -5.70 14.61
C TRP A 24 14.89 -6.26 15.77
N THR A 25 14.16 -5.40 16.45
CA THR A 25 13.27 -5.75 17.54
C THR A 25 11.83 -5.45 17.16
N ASP A 26 10.96 -6.45 17.21
CA ASP A 26 9.51 -6.29 17.06
C ASP A 26 8.95 -5.57 18.30
N LEU A 27 8.06 -4.59 18.08
CA LEU A 27 7.36 -3.89 19.14
C LEU A 27 6.26 -4.73 19.82
N GLY A 28 6.04 -5.96 19.37
CA GLY A 28 5.24 -6.98 20.04
C GLY A 28 3.73 -6.78 19.98
N ARG A 29 3.22 -5.91 19.10
CA ARG A 29 1.77 -5.67 18.94
C ARG A 29 1.41 -5.24 17.52
N GLU A 30 0.12 -5.33 17.20
CA GLU A 30 -0.47 -4.75 16.02
C GLU A 30 -0.78 -3.27 16.26
N PHE A 31 -0.53 -2.43 15.22
CA PHE A 31 -0.77 -0.98 15.27
C PHE A 31 -2.00 -0.57 14.45
N VAL A 32 -2.28 -1.26 13.34
CA VAL A 32 -3.46 -1.04 12.49
C VAL A 32 -4.04 -2.39 12.10
N LYS A 33 -5.33 -2.58 12.28
CA LYS A 33 -6.03 -3.77 11.80
C LYS A 33 -6.49 -3.60 10.36
N PRO A 34 -6.46 -4.65 9.53
CA PRO A 34 -6.90 -4.59 8.13
C PRO A 34 -8.44 -4.67 8.03
N GLU A 35 -9.12 -3.57 8.30
CA GLU A 35 -10.59 -3.54 8.35
C GLU A 35 -11.25 -3.18 7.00
N VAL A 36 -10.46 -2.97 5.94
CA VAL A 36 -10.94 -2.59 4.59
C VAL A 36 -10.56 -3.61 3.53
N GLY A 37 -11.23 -3.54 2.37
CA GLY A 37 -11.06 -4.52 1.30
C GLY A 37 -11.37 -5.94 1.74
N SER A 38 -10.54 -6.88 1.36
CA SER A 38 -10.64 -8.28 1.78
C SER A 38 -10.10 -8.53 3.20
N LYS A 39 -9.82 -7.47 3.96
CA LYS A 39 -9.32 -7.52 5.34
C LYS A 39 -7.98 -8.23 5.49
N VAL A 40 -7.10 -7.97 4.55
CA VAL A 40 -5.71 -8.44 4.54
C VAL A 40 -4.79 -7.22 4.63
N MET A 41 -3.67 -7.35 5.32
CA MET A 41 -2.60 -6.36 5.31
C MET A 41 -1.29 -7.03 4.94
N ARG A 42 -0.89 -6.86 3.68
CA ARG A 42 0.44 -7.26 3.20
C ARG A 42 1.19 -6.05 2.70
N ASP A 43 2.49 -6.20 2.60
CA ASP A 43 3.39 -5.21 1.99
C ASP A 43 3.13 -3.77 2.50
N PRO A 44 3.06 -3.55 3.84
CA PRO A 44 2.78 -2.22 4.36
C PRO A 44 3.96 -1.27 4.09
N SER A 45 3.68 -0.11 3.48
CA SER A 45 4.64 0.95 3.19
C SER A 45 4.25 2.24 3.87
N ILE A 46 5.22 2.94 4.48
CA ILE A 46 5.02 4.20 5.21
C ILE A 46 5.93 5.29 4.64
N ALA A 47 5.35 6.46 4.37
CA ALA A 47 6.08 7.70 4.12
C ALA A 47 5.68 8.77 5.14
N LYS A 48 6.65 9.63 5.51
CA LYS A 48 6.37 10.83 6.30
C LYS A 48 6.16 12.02 5.39
N GLY A 49 5.04 12.72 5.58
CA GLY A 49 4.70 13.93 4.84
C GLY A 49 5.38 15.20 5.38
N PRO A 50 5.33 16.31 4.62
CA PRO A 50 5.85 17.60 5.04
C PRO A 50 5.03 18.23 6.18
N ASP A 51 3.81 17.77 6.40
CA ASP A 51 2.93 18.10 7.53
C ASP A 51 3.33 17.40 8.84
N GLY A 52 4.31 16.49 8.77
CA GLY A 52 4.78 15.67 9.88
C GLY A 52 3.97 14.40 10.11
N GLU A 53 2.91 14.16 9.34
CA GLU A 53 2.12 12.93 9.42
C GLU A 53 2.79 11.76 8.68
N TYR A 54 2.53 10.56 9.17
CA TYR A 54 2.93 9.31 8.54
C TYR A 54 1.74 8.75 7.78
N HIS A 55 1.96 8.40 6.53
CA HIS A 55 0.97 7.84 5.63
C HIS A 55 1.31 6.39 5.33
N LEU A 56 0.41 5.49 5.66
CA LEU A 56 0.54 4.05 5.48
C LEU A 56 -0.36 3.60 4.33
N VAL A 57 0.19 2.81 3.42
CA VAL A 57 -0.55 2.07 2.40
C VAL A 57 -0.22 0.59 2.49
N TRP A 58 -1.16 -0.28 2.06
CA TRP A 58 -0.95 -1.73 2.10
C TRP A 58 -1.82 -2.48 1.09
N THR A 59 -1.40 -3.68 0.71
CA THR A 59 -2.21 -4.63 -0.04
C THR A 59 -3.39 -5.10 0.82
N SER A 60 -4.62 -4.81 0.40
CA SER A 60 -5.84 -5.11 1.16
C SER A 60 -6.45 -6.47 0.86
N GLY A 61 -5.99 -7.16 -0.18
CA GLY A 61 -6.49 -8.47 -0.58
C GLY A 61 -5.66 -9.14 -1.65
N TRP A 62 -5.86 -10.45 -1.82
CA TRP A 62 -5.13 -11.24 -2.81
C TRP A 62 -5.61 -10.98 -4.23
N ASN A 63 -6.92 -11.01 -4.45
CA ASN A 63 -7.57 -10.83 -5.74
C ASN A 63 -8.88 -10.07 -5.54
N LYS A 64 -9.37 -9.41 -6.60
CA LYS A 64 -10.63 -8.68 -6.65
C LYS A 64 -10.64 -7.30 -5.99
N ASP A 65 -9.74 -7.01 -5.07
CA ASP A 65 -9.63 -5.65 -4.54
C ASP A 65 -9.01 -4.75 -5.62
N LYS A 66 -9.78 -3.75 -6.05
CA LYS A 66 -9.38 -2.78 -7.09
C LYS A 66 -8.74 -1.53 -6.48
N GLY A 67 -8.08 -1.71 -5.36
CA GLY A 67 -7.46 -0.63 -4.61
C GLY A 67 -6.60 -1.15 -3.47
N PHE A 68 -6.15 -0.25 -2.64
CA PHE A 68 -5.30 -0.54 -1.49
C PHE A 68 -5.86 0.07 -0.21
N GLY A 69 -5.40 -0.39 0.93
CA GLY A 69 -5.71 0.18 2.22
C GLY A 69 -4.85 1.40 2.54
N TYR A 70 -5.40 2.36 3.28
CA TYR A 70 -4.74 3.57 3.72
C TYR A 70 -5.10 3.92 5.16
N ALA A 71 -4.12 4.42 5.91
CA ALA A 71 -4.30 5.07 7.21
C ALA A 71 -3.20 6.10 7.43
N HIS A 72 -3.39 7.03 8.38
CA HIS A 72 -2.37 8.01 8.73
C HIS A 72 -2.21 8.14 10.25
N SER A 73 -1.04 8.65 10.68
CA SER A 73 -0.70 8.82 12.08
C SER A 73 0.28 9.98 12.27
N LYS A 74 0.22 10.63 13.43
CA LYS A 74 1.20 11.66 13.83
C LYS A 74 2.38 11.08 14.60
N ASP A 75 2.25 9.87 15.15
CA ASP A 75 3.18 9.34 16.14
C ASP A 75 3.53 7.86 15.93
N LEU A 76 3.02 7.21 14.86
CA LEU A 76 3.14 5.78 14.56
C LEU A 76 2.45 4.85 15.57
N VAL A 77 1.77 5.41 16.57
CA VAL A 77 1.09 4.68 17.65
C VAL A 77 -0.41 4.77 17.52
N HIS A 78 -0.92 5.98 17.29
CA HIS A 78 -2.34 6.27 17.12
C HIS A 78 -2.64 6.53 15.64
N TRP A 79 -3.40 5.64 15.04
CA TRP A 79 -3.73 5.66 13.62
C TRP A 79 -5.19 6.05 13.38
N SER A 80 -5.43 6.69 12.26
CA SER A 80 -6.78 6.93 11.77
C SER A 80 -7.51 5.61 11.51
N ALA A 81 -8.84 5.65 11.40
CA ALA A 81 -9.58 4.53 10.88
C ALA A 81 -9.08 4.18 9.46
N PRO A 82 -8.90 2.88 9.13
CA PRO A 82 -8.55 2.42 7.80
C PRO A 82 -9.54 2.90 6.73
N GLN A 83 -9.02 3.28 5.57
CA GLN A 83 -9.78 3.66 4.39
C GLN A 83 -9.37 2.79 3.20
N PHE A 84 -10.32 2.47 2.33
CA PHE A 84 -10.04 1.80 1.06
C PHE A 84 -9.93 2.84 -0.05
N ILE A 85 -8.84 2.82 -0.80
CA ILE A 85 -8.59 3.74 -1.91
C ILE A 85 -8.75 2.98 -3.24
N PRO A 86 -9.85 3.20 -3.99
CA PRO A 86 -10.21 2.38 -5.15
C PRO A 86 -9.52 2.89 -6.44
N VAL A 87 -8.20 2.83 -6.50
CA VAL A 87 -7.38 3.39 -7.60
C VAL A 87 -7.60 2.73 -8.95
N MET A 88 -8.11 1.50 -9.00
CA MET A 88 -8.37 0.73 -10.22
C MET A 88 -9.86 0.41 -10.42
N GLU A 89 -10.77 1.14 -9.77
CA GLU A 89 -12.22 0.85 -9.82
C GLU A 89 -12.77 0.82 -11.24
N ASN A 90 -12.33 1.75 -12.08
CA ASN A 90 -12.77 1.88 -13.48
C ASN A 90 -12.13 0.83 -14.42
N GLU A 91 -11.19 0.05 -13.93
CA GLU A 91 -10.54 -1.00 -14.70
C GLU A 91 -11.28 -2.33 -14.51
N GLN A 92 -12.05 -2.73 -15.52
CA GLN A 92 -12.95 -3.89 -15.40
C GLN A 92 -12.22 -5.20 -15.17
N ASN A 93 -11.07 -5.38 -15.83
CA ASN A 93 -10.36 -6.64 -15.91
C ASN A 93 -9.14 -6.72 -14.98
N VAL A 94 -8.95 -5.74 -14.10
CA VAL A 94 -7.83 -5.80 -13.15
C VAL A 94 -8.00 -6.97 -12.19
N VAL A 95 -6.95 -7.75 -12.03
CA VAL A 95 -6.93 -8.96 -11.18
C VAL A 95 -6.57 -8.59 -9.74
N ASN A 96 -5.63 -7.67 -9.58
CA ASN A 96 -5.03 -7.34 -8.28
C ASN A 96 -4.53 -5.90 -8.22
N VAL A 97 -4.32 -5.42 -6.99
CA VAL A 97 -3.55 -4.21 -6.66
C VAL A 97 -2.62 -4.60 -5.51
N TRP A 98 -1.35 -4.85 -5.83
CA TRP A 98 -0.41 -5.43 -4.88
C TRP A 98 0.78 -4.54 -4.59
N ALA A 99 1.29 -4.68 -3.38
CA ALA A 99 2.49 -4.04 -2.88
C ALA A 99 2.53 -2.53 -3.19
N PRO A 100 1.54 -1.75 -2.73
CA PRO A 100 1.60 -0.30 -2.89
C PRO A 100 2.77 0.26 -2.09
N GLU A 101 3.62 1.03 -2.74
CA GLU A 101 4.68 1.80 -2.10
C GLU A 101 4.38 3.29 -2.19
N VAL A 102 4.52 3.99 -1.08
CA VAL A 102 4.28 5.43 -0.99
C VAL A 102 5.58 6.18 -0.72
N PHE A 103 5.79 7.29 -1.41
CA PHE A 103 6.88 8.22 -1.12
C PHE A 103 6.46 9.66 -1.41
N TYR A 104 7.12 10.61 -0.76
CA TYR A 104 6.88 12.02 -0.96
C TYR A 104 7.88 12.60 -1.98
N ASP A 105 7.36 13.22 -3.02
CA ASP A 105 8.12 13.93 -4.03
C ASP A 105 8.30 15.40 -3.62
N ASP A 106 9.53 15.75 -3.25
CA ASP A 106 9.88 17.10 -2.84
C ASP A 106 9.87 18.12 -3.97
N VAL A 107 9.94 17.68 -5.23
CA VAL A 107 9.97 18.56 -6.40
C VAL A 107 8.54 19.05 -6.68
N ASP A 108 7.62 18.12 -6.91
CA ASP A 108 6.23 18.43 -7.26
C ASP A 108 5.31 18.59 -6.05
N LYS A 109 5.86 18.43 -4.82
CA LYS A 109 5.14 18.58 -3.55
C LYS A 109 3.88 17.71 -3.49
N GLN A 110 4.06 16.44 -3.75
CA GLN A 110 2.98 15.44 -3.79
C GLN A 110 3.48 14.08 -3.34
N PHE A 111 2.56 13.20 -2.94
CA PHE A 111 2.87 11.79 -2.75
C PHE A 111 2.70 11.05 -4.07
N ILE A 112 3.58 10.12 -4.33
CA ILE A 112 3.48 9.15 -5.41
C ILE A 112 3.25 7.80 -4.76
N ILE A 113 2.24 7.06 -5.25
CA ILE A 113 1.96 5.70 -4.81
C ILE A 113 2.07 4.81 -6.03
N VAL A 114 2.95 3.81 -5.97
CA VAL A 114 3.23 2.84 -7.04
C VAL A 114 2.77 1.47 -6.58
N TRP A 115 2.16 0.68 -7.45
CA TRP A 115 1.74 -0.69 -7.16
C TRP A 115 1.87 -1.58 -8.39
N ALA A 116 1.78 -2.90 -8.19
CA ALA A 116 1.73 -3.90 -9.25
C ALA A 116 0.29 -4.35 -9.52
N SER A 117 -0.10 -4.38 -10.80
CA SER A 117 -1.39 -4.94 -11.25
C SER A 117 -1.24 -5.75 -12.52
N THR A 118 -2.08 -6.77 -12.65
CA THR A 118 -2.29 -7.49 -13.89
C THR A 118 -3.64 -7.10 -14.49
N ILE A 119 -3.62 -6.76 -15.78
CA ILE A 119 -4.80 -6.58 -16.60
C ILE A 119 -4.65 -7.55 -17.78
N PRO A 120 -5.31 -8.73 -17.75
CA PRO A 120 -5.15 -9.75 -18.78
C PRO A 120 -5.37 -9.21 -20.18
N PHE A 121 -4.56 -9.64 -21.14
CA PHE A 121 -4.60 -9.31 -22.56
C PHE A 121 -4.35 -7.82 -22.91
N ARG A 122 -4.03 -6.97 -21.93
CA ARG A 122 -3.72 -5.55 -22.21
C ARG A 122 -2.36 -5.37 -22.88
N PHE A 123 -1.40 -6.18 -22.51
CA PHE A 123 -0.02 -6.08 -23.01
C PHE A 123 0.36 -7.34 -23.80
N PRO A 124 1.34 -7.24 -24.72
CA PRO A 124 1.86 -8.41 -25.39
C PRO A 124 2.31 -9.46 -24.37
N LYS A 125 1.96 -10.71 -24.67
CA LYS A 125 2.34 -11.84 -23.83
C LYS A 125 3.88 -11.98 -23.81
N GLY A 126 4.45 -11.99 -22.61
CA GLY A 126 5.84 -12.33 -22.35
C GLY A 126 6.00 -13.84 -22.12
N GLU A 127 6.86 -14.20 -21.19
CA GLU A 127 7.03 -15.58 -20.72
C GLU A 127 6.03 -15.94 -19.63
N GLU A 128 5.38 -14.93 -19.03
CA GLU A 128 4.39 -15.10 -17.96
C GLU A 128 3.01 -15.47 -18.51
N ASP A 129 2.23 -16.15 -17.68
CA ASP A 129 0.80 -16.34 -17.92
C ASP A 129 0.04 -15.02 -17.87
N GLU A 130 -1.13 -14.96 -18.53
CA GLU A 130 -1.91 -13.72 -18.61
C GLU A 130 -2.40 -13.19 -17.26
N ASP A 131 -2.59 -14.05 -16.28
CA ASP A 131 -2.94 -13.68 -14.90
C ASP A 131 -1.75 -13.28 -14.03
N ASN A 132 -0.51 -13.44 -14.54
CA ASN A 132 0.74 -13.04 -13.90
C ASN A 132 1.53 -11.97 -14.66
N ASN A 133 0.95 -11.38 -15.70
CA ASN A 133 1.59 -10.35 -16.52
C ASN A 133 1.52 -8.98 -15.80
N HIS A 134 2.19 -8.87 -14.64
CA HIS A 134 2.20 -7.68 -13.80
C HIS A 134 2.90 -6.50 -14.45
N ARG A 135 2.32 -5.31 -14.29
CA ARG A 135 2.92 -4.03 -14.65
C ARG A 135 2.80 -3.07 -13.48
N LEU A 136 3.71 -2.12 -13.41
CA LEU A 136 3.67 -1.07 -12.42
C LEU A 136 2.70 0.03 -12.88
N TYR A 137 1.87 0.42 -11.95
CA TYR A 137 0.96 1.56 -12.08
C TYR A 137 1.24 2.54 -10.94
N TYR A 138 0.85 3.78 -11.13
CA TYR A 138 0.98 4.80 -10.09
C TYR A 138 -0.19 5.77 -10.11
N THR A 139 -0.37 6.44 -8.99
CA THR A 139 -1.20 7.63 -8.80
C THR A 139 -0.45 8.66 -7.99
N VAL A 140 -0.88 9.91 -8.08
CA VAL A 140 -0.37 10.98 -7.24
C VAL A 140 -1.49 11.62 -6.44
N THR A 141 -1.14 12.10 -5.24
CA THR A 141 -2.06 12.82 -4.34
C THR A 141 -1.29 13.85 -3.52
N LYS A 142 -1.98 14.92 -3.12
CA LYS A 142 -1.44 15.92 -2.17
C LYS A 142 -2.05 15.80 -0.78
N ASP A 143 -3.18 15.11 -0.66
CA ASP A 143 -4.03 15.16 0.53
C ASP A 143 -4.67 13.81 0.93
N PHE A 144 -4.39 12.74 0.18
CA PHE A 144 -5.02 11.42 0.31
C PHE A 144 -6.56 11.42 0.26
N LYS A 145 -7.15 12.49 -0.31
CA LYS A 145 -8.59 12.63 -0.59
C LYS A 145 -8.88 12.63 -2.07
N THR A 146 -7.97 13.26 -2.82
CA THR A 146 -8.06 13.35 -4.28
C THR A 146 -6.84 12.69 -4.90
N PHE A 147 -7.08 11.85 -5.89
CA PHE A 147 -6.05 11.07 -6.57
C PHE A 147 -6.09 11.33 -8.07
N SER A 148 -4.92 11.35 -8.70
CA SER A 148 -4.87 11.34 -10.17
C SER A 148 -5.41 10.02 -10.72
N PRO A 149 -5.89 9.99 -11.98
CA PRO A 149 -6.14 8.73 -12.66
C PRO A 149 -4.88 7.84 -12.64
N SER A 150 -5.10 6.53 -12.49
CA SER A 150 -4.02 5.52 -12.55
C SER A 150 -3.33 5.54 -13.92
N ARG A 151 -2.04 5.47 -13.95
CA ARG A 151 -1.20 5.49 -15.15
C ARG A 151 -0.19 4.38 -15.13
#